data_3f73b6f9a26e887a0cc62a02868a56a4
#
_entry.id   3f73b6f9a26e887a0cc62a02868a56a4
#
_cell.length_a   1.000
_cell.length_b   1.000
_cell.length_c   1.000
_cell.angle_alpha   90.00
_cell.angle_beta   90.00
_cell.angle_gamma   90.00
#
_symmetry.space_group_name_H-M   'P 1'
#
loop_
_entity.id
_entity.type
_entity.pdbx_description
1 polymer ?
#
loop_
_entity_poly.entity_id
_entity_poly.type
_entity_poly.pdbx_seq_one_letter_code
_entity_poly.pdbx_strand_id
1 'polypeptide(L)'
;MAENQDGQEKSQEPTAKRIADARKKGQVPRSRELNTTAITVIGLVGMMAMAPRFTEGFHKLFEQQFALDRADIFDPNAMLGHLVNAIGDALLMLLPFFALMVGVALLSSIALGGFNVSFQAMQPKLSKLDPIKGMKRIFSVKGLMEMVKSLGKFVLVAVSTVVLLKAWAGDLLRLGDLGVEQSLGQAMNMVAWSALLLSSTLILMALIDVPFQLWQHKRDLKMTQQEVREEYKETEGKPEVKGRIRQMQRE
;
A
#
# COMPACT_ATOMS: atom_id res chain seq x y z
N MET A 1 6.45 -6.11 26.06
CA MET A 1 7.62 -5.35 26.53
C MET A 1 8.84 -5.93 25.84
N ALA A 2 9.67 -5.13 25.20
CA ALA A 2 10.94 -5.62 24.66
C ALA A 2 11.97 -5.55 25.78
N GLU A 3 12.12 -6.65 26.52
CA GLU A 3 13.18 -6.84 27.49
C GLU A 3 14.51 -6.99 26.75
N ASN A 4 15.49 -6.20 27.14
CA ASN A 4 16.88 -6.47 26.79
C ASN A 4 17.41 -7.56 27.71
N GLN A 5 18.52 -8.22 27.29
CA GLN A 5 19.23 -9.22 28.09
C GLN A 5 19.68 -8.71 29.47
N ASP A 6 19.64 -7.38 29.70
CA ASP A 6 20.03 -6.72 30.98
C ASP A 6 18.86 -6.20 31.82
N GLY A 7 17.59 -6.57 31.52
CA GLY A 7 16.42 -6.23 32.36
C GLY A 7 16.05 -4.74 32.45
N GLN A 8 16.71 -3.84 31.69
CA GLN A 8 16.40 -2.41 31.69
C GLN A 8 15.27 -2.06 30.73
N GLU A 9 14.29 -1.28 31.21
CA GLU A 9 13.18 -0.78 30.36
C GLU A 9 13.67 0.25 29.34
N LYS A 10 13.23 0.09 28.10
CA LYS A 10 13.48 1.06 27.01
C LYS A 10 12.57 2.27 27.16
N SER A 11 12.97 3.25 27.93
CA SER A 11 12.18 4.45 28.23
C SER A 11 12.62 5.68 27.43
N GLN A 12 13.87 5.72 26.96
CA GLN A 12 14.45 6.90 26.31
C GLN A 12 14.04 7.00 24.83
N GLU A 13 13.88 8.23 24.35
CA GLU A 13 13.64 8.49 22.93
C GLU A 13 14.87 8.14 22.07
N PRO A 14 14.65 7.67 20.82
CA PRO A 14 15.76 7.31 19.96
C PRO A 14 16.58 8.54 19.54
N THR A 15 17.90 8.41 19.57
CA THR A 15 18.82 9.43 19.09
C THR A 15 18.74 9.58 17.55
N ALA A 16 19.22 10.71 17.02
CA ALA A 16 19.30 10.94 15.58
C ALA A 16 20.13 9.87 14.86
N LYS A 17 21.21 9.39 15.49
CA LYS A 17 22.05 8.29 14.97
C LYS A 17 21.26 6.99 14.89
N ARG A 18 20.55 6.62 15.96
CA ARG A 18 19.69 5.43 16.00
C ARG A 18 18.65 5.43 14.90
N ILE A 19 18.00 6.59 14.64
CA ILE A 19 17.02 6.77 13.56
C ILE A 19 17.70 6.61 12.19
N ALA A 20 18.88 7.22 12.00
CA ALA A 20 19.63 7.11 10.75
C ALA A 20 20.08 5.66 10.46
N ASP A 21 20.54 4.94 11.47
CA ASP A 21 20.95 3.54 11.35
C ASP A 21 19.75 2.61 11.10
N ALA A 22 18.61 2.88 11.72
CA ALA A 22 17.38 2.16 11.42
C ALA A 22 16.95 2.36 9.95
N ARG A 23 17.05 3.58 9.43
CA ARG A 23 16.80 3.88 8.01
C ARG A 23 17.76 3.15 7.08
N LYS A 24 19.08 3.14 7.39
CA LYS A 24 20.07 2.38 6.62
C LYS A 24 19.76 0.88 6.58
N LYS A 25 19.22 0.33 7.67
CA LYS A 25 18.76 -1.07 7.76
C LYS A 25 17.40 -1.31 7.09
N GLY A 26 16.79 -0.31 6.47
CA GLY A 26 15.48 -0.40 5.84
C GLY A 26 14.30 -0.45 6.82
N GLN A 27 14.53 -0.12 8.10
CA GLN A 27 13.50 -0.08 9.14
C GLN A 27 12.84 1.31 9.11
N VAL A 28 11.78 1.43 8.33
CA VAL A 28 10.94 2.63 8.23
C VAL A 28 9.49 2.26 8.54
N PRO A 29 8.69 3.21 9.08
CA PRO A 29 7.28 2.95 9.33
C PRO A 29 6.56 2.70 8.00
N ARG A 30 5.73 1.66 7.94
CA ARG A 30 4.92 1.32 6.78
C ARG A 30 3.56 0.84 7.24
N SER A 31 2.50 1.31 6.58
CA SER A 31 1.15 0.80 6.78
C SER A 31 0.69 0.11 5.48
N ARG A 32 0.39 -1.17 5.61
CA ARG A 32 -0.21 -1.94 4.50
C ARG A 32 -1.64 -1.48 4.24
N GLU A 33 -2.35 -1.09 5.29
CA GLU A 33 -3.73 -0.61 5.20
C GLU A 33 -3.81 0.69 4.40
N LEU A 34 -2.90 1.64 4.67
CA LEU A 34 -2.80 2.87 3.88
C LEU A 34 -2.56 2.58 2.39
N ASN A 35 -1.62 1.67 2.10
CA ASN A 35 -1.31 1.30 0.71
C ASN A 35 -2.52 0.68 0.01
N THR A 36 -3.15 -0.30 0.64
CA THR A 36 -4.34 -0.97 0.08
C THR A 36 -5.47 0.04 -0.11
N THR A 37 -5.74 0.87 0.89
CA THR A 37 -6.79 1.90 0.84
C THR A 37 -6.53 2.90 -0.29
N ALA A 38 -5.32 3.44 -0.38
CA ALA A 38 -4.97 4.41 -1.41
C ALA A 38 -5.14 3.82 -2.82
N ILE A 39 -4.61 2.62 -3.06
CA ILE A 39 -4.72 1.95 -4.35
C ILE A 39 -6.18 1.65 -4.69
N THR A 40 -6.96 1.13 -3.74
CA THR A 40 -8.36 0.74 -4.00
C THR A 40 -9.25 1.96 -4.22
N VAL A 41 -9.20 2.94 -3.31
CA VAL A 41 -10.08 4.13 -3.40
C VAL A 41 -9.73 4.99 -4.60
N ILE A 42 -8.45 5.31 -4.80
CA ILE A 42 -8.03 6.15 -5.93
C ILE A 42 -8.22 5.39 -7.26
N GLY A 43 -8.00 4.08 -7.27
CA GLY A 43 -8.27 3.24 -8.44
C GLY A 43 -9.75 3.26 -8.84
N LEU A 44 -10.67 3.13 -7.88
CA LEU A 44 -12.12 3.22 -8.14
C LEU A 44 -12.54 4.61 -8.60
N VAL A 45 -12.09 5.65 -7.92
CA VAL A 45 -12.37 7.05 -8.31
C VAL A 45 -11.78 7.33 -9.70
N GLY A 46 -10.56 6.89 -9.96
CA GLY A 46 -9.91 7.02 -11.25
C GLY A 46 -10.65 6.29 -12.36
N MET A 47 -11.10 5.07 -12.11
CA MET A 47 -11.92 4.30 -13.06
C MET A 47 -13.26 4.99 -13.36
N MET A 48 -13.95 5.48 -12.33
CA MET A 48 -15.21 6.24 -12.52
C MET A 48 -14.98 7.54 -13.29
N ALA A 49 -13.95 8.30 -12.98
CA ALA A 49 -13.62 9.54 -13.67
C ALA A 49 -13.22 9.31 -15.14
N MET A 50 -12.61 8.17 -15.44
CA MET A 50 -12.18 7.81 -16.79
C MET A 50 -13.20 6.96 -17.55
N ALA A 51 -14.33 6.60 -16.94
CA ALA A 51 -15.37 5.77 -17.56
C ALA A 51 -15.85 6.32 -18.93
N PRO A 52 -16.13 7.64 -19.11
CA PRO A 52 -16.51 8.16 -20.41
C PRO A 52 -15.44 7.93 -21.49
N ARG A 53 -14.17 8.13 -21.14
CA ARG A 53 -13.04 7.89 -22.04
C ARG A 53 -12.93 6.42 -22.45
N PHE A 54 -13.11 5.51 -21.50
CA PHE A 54 -13.12 4.08 -21.79
C PHE A 54 -14.28 3.69 -22.69
N THR A 55 -15.47 4.19 -22.42
CA THR A 55 -16.65 3.92 -23.25
C THR A 55 -16.43 4.39 -24.70
N GLU A 56 -15.96 5.62 -24.87
CA GLU A 56 -15.65 6.16 -26.20
C GLU A 56 -14.51 5.40 -26.89
N GLY A 57 -13.44 5.07 -26.14
CA GLY A 57 -12.31 4.32 -26.68
C GLY A 57 -12.70 2.91 -27.11
N PHE A 58 -13.49 2.19 -26.31
CA PHE A 58 -14.03 0.89 -26.70
C PHE A 58 -14.94 0.98 -27.90
N HIS A 59 -15.83 1.98 -27.95
CA HIS A 59 -16.71 2.18 -29.11
C HIS A 59 -15.90 2.36 -30.40
N LYS A 60 -14.91 3.24 -30.40
CA LYS A 60 -14.02 3.42 -31.55
C LYS A 60 -13.26 2.15 -31.93
N LEU A 61 -12.75 1.43 -30.90
CA LEU A 61 -12.00 0.20 -31.14
C LEU A 61 -12.91 -0.88 -31.78
N PHE A 62 -14.12 -1.06 -31.29
CA PHE A 62 -15.09 -1.97 -31.90
C PHE A 62 -15.48 -1.53 -33.32
N GLU A 63 -15.79 -0.27 -33.52
CA GLU A 63 -16.14 0.28 -34.84
C GLU A 63 -15.02 0.01 -35.87
N GLN A 64 -13.76 0.28 -35.52
CA GLN A 64 -12.60 0.01 -36.37
C GLN A 64 -12.39 -1.48 -36.69
N GLN A 65 -12.65 -2.37 -35.71
CA GLN A 65 -12.44 -3.81 -35.89
C GLN A 65 -13.55 -4.47 -36.71
N PHE A 66 -14.75 -3.87 -36.76
CA PHE A 66 -15.89 -4.40 -37.53
C PHE A 66 -16.09 -3.70 -38.87
N ALA A 67 -15.50 -2.52 -39.09
CA ALA A 67 -15.55 -1.78 -40.36
C ALA A 67 -14.33 -2.11 -41.24
N LEU A 68 -14.18 -3.41 -41.58
CA LEU A 68 -13.10 -3.88 -42.46
C LEU A 68 -13.45 -3.66 -43.92
N ASP A 69 -12.53 -3.11 -44.71
CA ASP A 69 -12.65 -3.03 -46.13
C ASP A 69 -12.45 -4.40 -46.79
N ARG A 70 -13.12 -4.59 -47.94
CA ARG A 70 -13.02 -5.87 -48.68
C ARG A 70 -11.56 -6.25 -49.04
N ALA A 71 -10.70 -5.26 -49.27
CA ALA A 71 -9.29 -5.47 -49.54
C ALA A 71 -8.56 -6.09 -48.36
N ASP A 72 -8.86 -5.64 -47.15
CA ASP A 72 -8.23 -6.12 -45.91
C ASP A 72 -8.64 -7.56 -45.56
N ILE A 73 -9.88 -7.95 -45.94
CA ILE A 73 -10.39 -9.31 -45.69
C ILE A 73 -9.61 -10.36 -46.48
N PHE A 74 -9.13 -10.02 -47.70
CA PHE A 74 -8.41 -10.91 -48.57
C PHE A 74 -6.87 -10.81 -48.48
N ASP A 75 -6.34 -9.86 -47.67
CA ASP A 75 -4.90 -9.73 -47.41
C ASP A 75 -4.49 -10.49 -46.13
N PRO A 76 -3.74 -11.58 -46.22
CA PRO A 76 -3.26 -12.32 -45.04
C PRO A 76 -2.41 -11.49 -44.07
N ASN A 77 -1.76 -10.42 -44.54
CA ASN A 77 -0.92 -9.57 -43.70
C ASN A 77 -1.72 -8.49 -43.00
N ALA A 78 -2.86 -8.07 -43.56
CA ALA A 78 -3.74 -7.07 -42.96
C ALA A 78 -4.26 -7.51 -41.57
N MET A 79 -4.59 -8.78 -41.41
CA MET A 79 -5.08 -9.33 -40.14
C MET A 79 -4.10 -9.11 -38.96
N LEU A 80 -2.80 -9.34 -39.20
CA LEU A 80 -1.79 -9.11 -38.17
C LEU A 80 -1.65 -7.62 -37.86
N GLY A 81 -1.71 -6.76 -38.87
CA GLY A 81 -1.69 -5.30 -38.73
C GLY A 81 -2.86 -4.79 -37.90
N HIS A 82 -4.07 -5.23 -38.20
CA HIS A 82 -5.27 -4.87 -37.42
C HIS A 82 -5.17 -5.31 -35.97
N LEU A 83 -4.69 -6.52 -35.68
CA LEU A 83 -4.50 -7.04 -34.34
C LEU A 83 -3.47 -6.20 -33.54
N VAL A 84 -2.33 -5.87 -34.15
CA VAL A 84 -1.27 -5.06 -33.50
C VAL A 84 -1.79 -3.65 -33.21
N ASN A 85 -2.52 -3.03 -34.16
CA ASN A 85 -3.13 -1.73 -33.97
C ASN A 85 -4.18 -1.75 -32.87
N ALA A 86 -5.06 -2.75 -32.86
CA ALA A 86 -6.10 -2.89 -31.82
C ALA A 86 -5.49 -3.04 -30.42
N ILE A 87 -4.43 -3.84 -30.27
CA ILE A 87 -3.69 -3.98 -29.00
C ILE A 87 -3.04 -2.64 -28.63
N GLY A 88 -2.42 -1.95 -29.59
CA GLY A 88 -1.79 -0.65 -29.39
C GLY A 88 -2.79 0.41 -28.89
N ASP A 89 -3.94 0.52 -29.54
CA ASP A 89 -5.01 1.45 -29.17
C ASP A 89 -5.59 1.14 -27.80
N ALA A 90 -5.82 -0.15 -27.50
CA ALA A 90 -6.28 -0.58 -26.19
C ALA A 90 -5.26 -0.21 -25.07
N LEU A 91 -3.97 -0.45 -25.30
CA LEU A 91 -2.91 -0.08 -24.35
C LEU A 91 -2.81 1.43 -24.15
N LEU A 92 -2.87 2.22 -25.22
CA LEU A 92 -2.87 3.68 -25.15
C LEU A 92 -4.11 4.25 -24.42
N MET A 93 -5.27 3.62 -24.59
CA MET A 93 -6.49 3.98 -23.88
C MET A 93 -6.33 3.75 -22.36
N LEU A 94 -5.72 2.62 -21.97
CA LEU A 94 -5.51 2.24 -20.57
C LEU A 94 -4.31 2.92 -19.92
N LEU A 95 -3.37 3.44 -20.70
CA LEU A 95 -2.11 4.02 -20.20
C LEU A 95 -2.30 5.07 -19.09
N PRO A 96 -3.22 6.06 -19.20
CA PRO A 96 -3.40 7.06 -18.15
C PRO A 96 -3.87 6.44 -16.83
N PHE A 97 -4.70 5.40 -16.90
CA PHE A 97 -5.13 4.67 -15.70
C PHE A 97 -3.96 3.91 -15.07
N PHE A 98 -3.16 3.21 -15.85
CA PHE A 98 -1.97 2.54 -15.33
C PHE A 98 -0.95 3.53 -14.75
N ALA A 99 -0.74 4.68 -15.39
CA ALA A 99 0.13 5.74 -14.87
C ALA A 99 -0.36 6.26 -13.51
N LEU A 100 -1.68 6.48 -13.38
CA LEU A 100 -2.31 6.84 -12.11
C LEU A 100 -2.04 5.76 -11.05
N MET A 101 -2.28 4.50 -11.35
CA MET A 101 -2.10 3.38 -10.41
C MET A 101 -0.65 3.21 -9.96
N VAL A 102 0.30 3.34 -10.89
CA VAL A 102 1.74 3.31 -10.56
C VAL A 102 2.10 4.49 -9.66
N GLY A 103 1.63 5.69 -9.99
CA GLY A 103 1.85 6.89 -9.18
C GLY A 103 1.32 6.71 -7.76
N VAL A 104 0.10 6.24 -7.61
CA VAL A 104 -0.51 5.98 -6.29
C VAL A 104 0.25 4.90 -5.51
N ALA A 105 0.63 3.81 -6.16
CA ALA A 105 1.39 2.74 -5.52
C ALA A 105 2.75 3.22 -5.00
N LEU A 106 3.45 4.05 -5.76
CA LEU A 106 4.71 4.65 -5.35
C LEU A 106 4.50 5.65 -4.19
N LEU A 107 3.59 6.61 -4.35
CA LEU A 107 3.33 7.66 -3.36
C LEU A 107 2.85 7.08 -2.03
N SER A 108 1.92 6.12 -2.04
CA SER A 108 1.41 5.49 -0.83
C SER A 108 2.49 4.68 -0.10
N SER A 109 3.41 4.07 -0.84
CA SER A 109 4.53 3.30 -0.26
C SER A 109 5.55 4.17 0.45
N ILE A 110 5.75 5.42 0.01
CA ILE A 110 6.71 6.37 0.59
C ILE A 110 6.07 7.35 1.57
N ALA A 111 4.74 7.40 1.65
CA ALA A 111 4.01 8.42 2.42
C ALA A 111 4.38 8.46 3.91
N LEU A 112 4.62 7.32 4.57
CA LEU A 112 4.92 7.25 6.00
C LEU A 112 6.42 7.24 6.30
N GLY A 113 7.20 6.49 5.53
CA GLY A 113 8.61 6.23 5.80
C GLY A 113 9.57 7.06 4.95
N GLY A 114 9.05 7.80 3.97
CA GLY A 114 9.84 8.48 2.96
C GLY A 114 10.51 7.50 1.98
N PHE A 115 11.20 8.06 0.99
CA PHE A 115 11.97 7.27 0.04
C PHE A 115 13.20 6.68 0.74
N ASN A 116 13.25 5.37 0.85
CA ASN A 116 14.37 4.67 1.49
C ASN A 116 14.71 3.38 0.73
N VAL A 117 15.87 3.37 0.10
CA VAL A 117 16.46 2.19 -0.55
C VAL A 117 17.59 1.68 0.33
N SER A 118 17.44 0.47 0.87
CA SER A 118 18.44 -0.17 1.72
C SER A 118 18.93 -1.47 1.08
N PHE A 119 20.15 -1.45 0.57
CA PHE A 119 20.82 -2.66 0.07
C PHE A 119 21.04 -3.69 1.17
N GLN A 120 21.19 -3.25 2.42
CA GLN A 120 21.35 -4.13 3.59
C GLN A 120 20.08 -4.92 3.91
N ALA A 121 18.91 -4.36 3.60
CA ALA A 121 17.63 -5.05 3.76
C ALA A 121 17.39 -6.13 2.71
N MET A 122 18.03 -6.01 1.54
CA MET A 122 17.90 -6.94 0.41
C MET A 122 18.78 -8.19 0.55
N GLN A 123 19.77 -8.17 1.47
CA GLN A 123 20.64 -9.32 1.69
C GLN A 123 19.84 -10.53 2.22
N PRO A 124 20.02 -11.73 1.64
CA PRO A 124 19.36 -12.93 2.11
C PRO A 124 19.85 -13.28 3.53
N LYS A 125 18.91 -13.41 4.46
CA LYS A 125 19.22 -13.81 5.85
C LYS A 125 18.62 -15.19 6.10
N LEU A 126 19.45 -16.22 6.13
CA LEU A 126 19.03 -17.60 6.39
C LEU A 126 18.29 -17.75 7.73
N SER A 127 18.58 -16.89 8.70
CA SER A 127 17.86 -16.87 9.99
C SER A 127 16.36 -16.52 9.88
N LYS A 128 15.92 -15.96 8.75
CA LYS A 128 14.50 -15.67 8.48
C LYS A 128 13.75 -16.88 7.92
N LEU A 129 14.45 -17.91 7.48
CA LEU A 129 13.89 -19.15 6.94
C LEU A 129 13.61 -20.21 8.01
N ASP A 130 13.93 -19.94 9.27
CA ASP A 130 13.71 -20.85 10.39
C ASP A 130 12.18 -20.97 10.66
N PRO A 131 11.56 -22.16 10.41
CA PRO A 131 10.13 -22.37 10.58
C PRO A 131 9.68 -22.29 12.03
N ILE A 132 10.54 -22.66 12.99
CA ILE A 132 10.22 -22.64 14.42
C ILE A 132 10.09 -21.19 14.91
N LYS A 133 11.00 -20.31 14.50
CA LYS A 133 10.91 -18.87 14.80
C LYS A 133 9.71 -18.23 14.09
N GLY A 134 9.37 -18.70 12.89
CA GLY A 134 8.18 -18.29 12.15
C GLY A 134 6.89 -18.63 12.93
N MET A 135 6.75 -19.84 13.41
CA MET A 135 5.60 -20.26 14.22
C MET A 135 5.47 -19.45 15.52
N LYS A 136 6.55 -19.28 16.27
CA LYS A 136 6.57 -18.46 17.50
C LYS A 136 6.15 -17.00 17.23
N ARG A 137 6.45 -16.46 16.05
CA ARG A 137 6.02 -15.12 15.66
C ARG A 137 4.52 -15.04 15.39
N ILE A 138 3.91 -16.07 14.80
CA ILE A 138 2.45 -16.13 14.55
C ILE A 138 1.68 -16.13 15.89
N PHE A 139 2.13 -16.92 16.87
CA PHE A 139 1.54 -17.00 18.20
C PHE A 139 2.05 -15.91 19.17
N SER A 140 2.71 -14.88 18.68
CA SER A 140 3.15 -13.74 19.48
C SER A 140 2.01 -12.74 19.69
N VAL A 141 2.15 -11.87 20.71
CA VAL A 141 1.22 -10.75 20.94
C VAL A 141 1.04 -9.89 19.69
N LYS A 142 2.11 -9.70 18.87
CA LYS A 142 2.01 -9.00 17.58
C LYS A 142 1.12 -9.76 16.59
N GLY A 143 1.28 -11.09 16.49
CA GLY A 143 0.44 -11.93 15.64
C GLY A 143 -1.03 -11.91 16.06
N LEU A 144 -1.32 -11.96 17.35
CA LEU A 144 -2.68 -11.86 17.88
C LEU A 144 -3.32 -10.51 17.57
N MET A 145 -2.58 -9.40 17.71
CA MET A 145 -3.05 -8.06 17.34
C MET A 145 -3.37 -7.93 15.85
N GLU A 146 -2.54 -8.51 14.98
CA GLU A 146 -2.80 -8.57 13.54
C GLU A 146 -4.07 -9.37 13.22
N MET A 147 -4.28 -10.51 13.93
CA MET A 147 -5.49 -11.32 13.80
C MET A 147 -6.74 -10.55 14.22
N VAL A 148 -6.71 -9.85 15.35
CA VAL A 148 -7.83 -9.02 15.84
C VAL A 148 -8.16 -7.89 14.85
N LYS A 149 -7.15 -7.20 14.32
CA LYS A 149 -7.34 -6.19 13.27
C LYS A 149 -7.97 -6.79 12.00
N SER A 150 -7.51 -7.96 11.58
CA SER A 150 -8.04 -8.66 10.40
C SER A 150 -9.49 -9.08 10.59
N LEU A 151 -9.83 -9.59 11.77
CA LEU A 151 -11.21 -9.95 12.14
C LEU A 151 -12.11 -8.71 12.19
N GLY A 152 -11.65 -7.61 12.81
CA GLY A 152 -12.37 -6.35 12.86
C GLY A 152 -12.68 -5.81 11.45
N LYS A 153 -11.71 -5.88 10.54
CA LYS A 153 -11.89 -5.52 9.12
C LYS A 153 -12.95 -6.39 8.45
N PHE A 154 -12.86 -7.71 8.64
CA PHE A 154 -13.83 -8.65 8.07
C PHE A 154 -15.25 -8.33 8.54
N VAL A 155 -15.46 -8.14 9.82
CA VAL A 155 -16.77 -7.80 10.40
C VAL A 155 -17.28 -6.48 9.85
N LEU A 156 -16.43 -5.45 9.78
CA LEU A 156 -16.81 -4.13 9.28
C LEU A 156 -17.23 -4.18 7.81
N VAL A 157 -16.48 -4.88 6.96
CA VAL A 157 -16.82 -5.07 5.55
C VAL A 157 -18.10 -5.91 5.40
N ALA A 158 -18.26 -6.98 6.19
CA ALA A 158 -19.44 -7.83 6.16
C ALA A 158 -20.71 -7.04 6.55
N VAL A 159 -20.65 -6.26 7.62
CA VAL A 159 -21.76 -5.39 8.04
C VAL A 159 -22.09 -4.36 6.97
N SER A 160 -21.09 -3.69 6.41
CA SER A 160 -21.27 -2.71 5.34
C SER A 160 -21.91 -3.35 4.10
N THR A 161 -21.50 -4.56 3.74
CA THR A 161 -22.08 -5.31 2.62
C THR A 161 -23.56 -5.64 2.86
N VAL A 162 -23.91 -6.11 4.08
CA VAL A 162 -25.31 -6.40 4.43
C VAL A 162 -26.17 -5.14 4.39
N VAL A 163 -25.66 -4.02 4.90
CA VAL A 163 -26.37 -2.73 4.86
C VAL A 163 -26.60 -2.28 3.42
N LEU A 164 -25.57 -2.36 2.56
CA LEU A 164 -25.68 -2.03 1.14
C LEU A 164 -26.70 -2.92 0.41
N LEU A 165 -26.63 -4.24 0.61
CA LEU A 165 -27.58 -5.16 -0.02
C LEU A 165 -29.02 -4.85 0.37
N LYS A 166 -29.27 -4.52 1.64
CA LYS A 166 -30.59 -4.11 2.10
C LYS A 166 -31.03 -2.78 1.48
N ALA A 167 -30.11 -1.82 1.37
CA ALA A 167 -30.41 -0.52 0.76
C ALA A 167 -30.76 -0.64 -0.73
N TRP A 168 -30.04 -1.48 -1.46
CA TRP A 168 -30.22 -1.68 -2.89
C TRP A 168 -31.26 -2.76 -3.26
N ALA A 169 -31.81 -3.50 -2.29
CA ALA A 169 -32.70 -4.63 -2.58
C ALA A 169 -33.93 -4.26 -3.46
N GLY A 170 -34.53 -3.10 -3.20
CA GLY A 170 -35.67 -2.63 -4.00
C GLY A 170 -35.27 -2.26 -5.42
N ASP A 171 -34.14 -1.60 -5.58
CA ASP A 171 -33.64 -1.16 -6.88
C ASP A 171 -33.15 -2.34 -7.72
N LEU A 172 -32.54 -3.34 -7.11
CA LEU A 172 -32.13 -4.59 -7.77
C LEU A 172 -33.34 -5.34 -8.36
N LEU A 173 -34.45 -5.39 -7.63
CA LEU A 173 -35.67 -6.03 -8.14
C LEU A 173 -36.29 -5.26 -9.31
N ARG A 174 -36.19 -3.93 -9.29
CA ARG A 174 -36.72 -3.05 -10.37
C ARG A 174 -35.88 -3.08 -11.65
N LEU A 175 -34.61 -3.54 -11.60
CA LEU A 175 -33.81 -3.65 -12.82
C LEU A 175 -34.45 -4.52 -13.89
N GLY A 176 -35.22 -5.54 -13.49
CA GLY A 176 -35.92 -6.42 -14.41
C GLY A 176 -37.07 -5.76 -15.17
N ASP A 177 -37.62 -4.66 -14.66
CA ASP A 177 -38.76 -3.93 -15.25
C ASP A 177 -38.29 -2.84 -16.24
N LEU A 178 -36.99 -2.56 -16.31
CA LEU A 178 -36.42 -1.52 -17.17
C LEU A 178 -35.97 -2.11 -18.52
N GLY A 179 -35.82 -1.25 -19.52
CA GLY A 179 -35.18 -1.63 -20.78
C GLY A 179 -33.68 -1.97 -20.56
N VAL A 180 -33.14 -2.82 -21.44
CA VAL A 180 -31.76 -3.39 -21.28
C VAL A 180 -30.72 -2.30 -21.08
N GLU A 181 -30.74 -1.23 -21.84
CA GLU A 181 -29.77 -0.13 -21.77
C GLU A 181 -29.85 0.62 -20.42
N GLN A 182 -31.07 0.92 -19.96
CA GLN A 182 -31.32 1.59 -18.70
C GLN A 182 -30.92 0.70 -17.50
N SER A 183 -31.29 -0.58 -17.57
CA SER A 183 -30.91 -1.57 -16.52
C SER A 183 -29.41 -1.70 -16.39
N LEU A 184 -28.68 -1.76 -17.51
CA LEU A 184 -27.25 -1.86 -17.52
C LEU A 184 -26.58 -0.60 -16.90
N GLY A 185 -27.02 0.59 -17.32
CA GLY A 185 -26.54 1.85 -16.78
C GLY A 185 -26.78 1.98 -15.27
N GLN A 186 -27.97 1.62 -14.80
CA GLN A 186 -28.31 1.64 -13.39
C GLN A 186 -27.52 0.59 -12.60
N ALA A 187 -27.39 -0.63 -13.10
CA ALA A 187 -26.58 -1.67 -12.46
C ALA A 187 -25.11 -1.25 -12.33
N MET A 188 -24.51 -0.70 -13.37
CA MET A 188 -23.13 -0.19 -13.32
C MET A 188 -22.96 0.93 -12.29
N ASN A 189 -23.90 1.85 -12.20
CA ASN A 189 -23.89 2.91 -11.20
C ASN A 189 -24.01 2.36 -9.77
N MET A 190 -24.90 1.39 -9.55
CA MET A 190 -25.02 0.71 -8.25
C MET A 190 -23.74 -0.01 -7.87
N VAL A 191 -23.08 -0.71 -8.79
CA VAL A 191 -21.80 -1.38 -8.56
C VAL A 191 -20.72 -0.36 -8.20
N ALA A 192 -20.61 0.74 -8.95
CA ALA A 192 -19.61 1.77 -8.72
C ALA A 192 -19.76 2.43 -7.34
N TRP A 193 -20.97 2.83 -6.97
CA TRP A 193 -21.26 3.40 -5.65
C TRP A 193 -21.07 2.41 -4.52
N SER A 194 -21.47 1.14 -4.72
CA SER A 194 -21.25 0.09 -3.72
C SER A 194 -19.77 -0.15 -3.49
N ALA A 195 -18.97 -0.20 -4.56
CA ALA A 195 -17.53 -0.34 -4.47
C ALA A 195 -16.88 0.83 -3.72
N LEU A 196 -17.28 2.07 -3.98
CA LEU A 196 -16.80 3.25 -3.24
C LEU A 196 -17.20 3.20 -1.77
N LEU A 197 -18.44 2.89 -1.45
CA LEU A 197 -18.92 2.80 -0.06
C LEU A 197 -18.21 1.68 0.71
N LEU A 198 -18.03 0.51 0.11
CA LEU A 198 -17.24 -0.56 0.72
C LEU A 198 -15.78 -0.16 0.90
N SER A 199 -15.19 0.54 -0.07
CA SER A 199 -13.82 1.03 0.03
C SER A 199 -13.65 2.13 1.07
N SER A 200 -14.71 2.89 1.39
CA SER A 200 -14.67 3.91 2.46
C SER A 200 -14.41 3.28 3.84
N THR A 201 -14.83 2.02 4.04
CA THR A 201 -14.52 1.28 5.28
C THR A 201 -13.01 1.05 5.45
N LEU A 202 -12.28 0.93 4.33
CA LEU A 202 -10.81 0.81 4.37
C LEU A 202 -10.14 2.12 4.82
N ILE A 203 -10.76 3.27 4.53
CA ILE A 203 -10.26 4.57 4.99
C ILE A 203 -10.28 4.62 6.52
N LEU A 204 -11.38 4.17 7.14
CA LEU A 204 -11.48 4.11 8.60
C LEU A 204 -10.39 3.22 9.20
N MET A 205 -10.12 2.08 8.56
CA MET A 205 -9.03 1.19 8.98
C MET A 205 -7.66 1.83 8.84
N ALA A 206 -7.40 2.51 7.72
CA ALA A 206 -6.14 3.22 7.51
C ALA A 206 -5.95 4.36 8.52
N LEU A 207 -7.01 5.09 8.87
CA LEU A 207 -6.98 6.16 9.88
C LEU A 207 -6.58 5.65 11.28
N ILE A 208 -6.95 4.42 11.62
CA ILE A 208 -6.56 3.78 12.88
C ILE A 208 -5.15 3.17 12.77
N ASP A 209 -4.84 2.51 11.65
CA ASP A 209 -3.58 1.80 11.50
C ASP A 209 -2.38 2.75 11.37
N VAL A 210 -2.51 3.86 10.66
CA VAL A 210 -1.40 4.81 10.44
C VAL A 210 -0.81 5.35 11.76
N PRO A 211 -1.59 5.95 12.68
CA PRO A 211 -1.08 6.41 13.97
C PRO A 211 -0.48 5.25 14.78
N PHE A 212 -1.10 4.08 14.74
CA PHE A 212 -0.61 2.89 15.45
C PHE A 212 0.76 2.46 14.92
N GLN A 213 0.96 2.40 13.60
CA GLN A 213 2.24 2.02 12.99
C GLN A 213 3.35 3.03 13.30
N LEU A 214 3.02 4.33 13.28
CA LEU A 214 3.96 5.38 13.66
C LEU A 214 4.36 5.29 15.14
N TRP A 215 3.39 5.08 16.03
CA TRP A 215 3.65 4.89 17.46
C TRP A 215 4.48 3.63 17.71
N GLN A 216 4.12 2.50 17.07
CA GLN A 216 4.83 1.25 17.23
C GLN A 216 6.27 1.37 16.72
N HIS A 217 6.48 2.03 15.57
CA HIS A 217 7.82 2.26 15.03
C HIS A 217 8.69 3.07 16.00
N LYS A 218 8.14 4.17 16.57
CA LYS A 218 8.84 4.95 17.60
C LYS A 218 9.16 4.09 18.82
N ARG A 219 8.23 3.28 19.28
CA ARG A 219 8.42 2.38 20.42
C ARG A 219 9.50 1.32 20.17
N ASP A 220 9.53 0.73 18.98
CA ASP A 220 10.52 -0.28 18.61
C ASP A 220 11.94 0.32 18.53
N LEU A 221 12.07 1.63 18.32
CA LEU A 221 13.35 2.36 18.30
C LEU A 221 13.79 2.90 19.66
N LYS A 222 12.93 2.88 20.69
CA LYS A 222 13.29 3.35 22.05
C LYS A 222 14.53 2.66 22.57
N MET A 223 15.31 3.41 23.37
CA MET A 223 16.61 3.03 23.91
C MET A 223 16.57 2.94 25.43
N THR A 224 17.49 2.18 26.01
CA THR A 224 17.78 2.26 27.45
C THR A 224 18.67 3.47 27.73
N GLN A 225 18.72 3.92 29.00
CA GLN A 225 19.63 5.01 29.39
C GLN A 225 21.11 4.67 29.13
N GLN A 226 21.44 3.39 29.25
CA GLN A 226 22.80 2.92 29.02
C GLN A 226 23.13 2.98 27.51
N GLU A 227 22.25 2.49 26.63
CA GLU A 227 22.42 2.58 25.17
C GLU A 227 22.62 4.04 24.72
N VAL A 228 21.88 4.98 25.27
CA VAL A 228 22.02 6.42 24.96
C VAL A 228 23.39 6.93 25.40
N ARG A 229 23.86 6.60 26.62
CA ARG A 229 25.16 7.02 27.11
C ARG A 229 26.32 6.45 26.30
N GLU A 230 26.22 5.19 25.89
CA GLU A 230 27.21 4.52 25.04
C GLU A 230 27.29 5.16 23.66
N GLU A 231 26.15 5.47 23.07
CA GLU A 231 26.09 6.12 21.75
C GLU A 231 26.66 7.55 21.77
N TYR A 232 26.40 8.32 22.85
CA TYR A 232 27.05 9.63 23.04
C TYR A 232 28.56 9.52 23.16
N LYS A 233 29.06 8.52 23.91
CA LYS A 233 30.52 8.27 24.01
C LYS A 233 31.14 7.90 22.67
N GLU A 234 30.44 7.16 21.83
CA GLU A 234 30.92 6.82 20.48
C GLU A 234 30.90 8.02 19.52
N THR A 235 29.93 8.91 19.65
CA THR A 235 29.72 10.01 18.70
C THR A 235 30.56 11.24 19.06
N GLU A 236 30.69 11.57 20.35
CA GLU A 236 31.45 12.75 20.83
C GLU A 236 32.89 12.44 21.22
N GLY A 237 33.28 11.14 21.24
CA GLY A 237 34.55 10.66 21.78
C GLY A 237 34.53 10.67 23.31
N LYS A 238 35.33 9.80 23.93
CA LYS A 238 35.47 9.77 25.37
C LYS A 238 36.03 11.11 25.85
N PRO A 239 35.38 11.83 26.80
CA PRO A 239 35.89 13.11 27.30
C PRO A 239 37.32 13.03 27.83
N GLU A 240 37.70 11.87 28.34
CA GLU A 240 39.07 11.56 28.78
C GLU A 240 40.09 11.60 27.64
N VAL A 241 39.72 11.14 26.45
CA VAL A 241 40.59 11.17 25.25
C VAL A 241 40.74 12.60 24.74
N LYS A 242 39.64 13.39 24.71
CA LYS A 242 39.70 14.82 24.37
C LYS A 242 40.56 15.60 25.39
N GLY A 243 40.49 15.25 26.69
CA GLY A 243 41.33 15.81 27.73
C GLY A 243 42.81 15.52 27.49
N ARG A 244 43.18 14.26 27.22
CA ARG A 244 44.55 13.86 26.90
C ARG A 244 45.10 14.51 25.63
N ILE A 245 44.31 14.60 24.56
CA ILE A 245 44.72 15.29 23.34
C ILE A 245 45.00 16.78 23.62
N ARG A 246 44.15 17.46 24.42
CA ARG A 246 44.39 18.86 24.81
C ARG A 246 45.60 19.04 25.72
N GLN A 247 45.90 18.07 26.57
CA GLN A 247 47.14 18.10 27.37
C GLN A 247 48.39 17.94 26.49
N MET A 248 48.41 16.97 25.59
CA MET A 248 49.50 16.76 24.63
C MET A 248 49.69 17.91 23.61
N GLN A 249 48.65 18.70 23.35
CA GLN A 249 48.76 19.90 22.49
C GLN A 249 49.27 21.14 23.24
N ARG A 250 49.36 21.08 24.58
CA ARG A 250 49.86 22.18 25.40
C ARG A 250 51.31 21.96 25.89
N GLU A 251 51.82 20.75 25.76
CA GLU A 251 53.22 20.39 25.89
C GLU A 251 53.93 20.54 24.53
#